data_8e716d95545bb27d20f766811c21dbcb
#
_entry.id   8e716d95545bb27d20f766811c21dbcb
#
_cell.length_a   1.000
_cell.length_b   1.000
_cell.length_c   1.000
_cell.angle_alpha   90.00
_cell.angle_beta   90.00
_cell.angle_gamma   90.00
#
_symmetry.space_group_name_H-M   'P 1'
#
loop_
_entity.id
_entity.type
_entity.pdbx_description
1 polymer ?
#
loop_
_entity_poly.entity_id
_entity_poly.type
_entity_poly.pdbx_seq_one_letter_code
_entity_poly.pdbx_strand_id
1 'polypeptide(L)'
;QTSLLRQLQARRRGGTQTGLLMGRRLDAHALYRRDGKVFCRNKLPQQRPEMAVALLLDESGSMSGSRAAYARASAIILYDFCQALDIPILVYGHSTKGESVALYAYSEFDAIDQNDRYRLVDISARGSNRDGAALRFVAERLCKRPEELKLLILVSDGQPAHTGYFGAAAEEDLRGIHQEYRRKGIHLVAAAIGEDKEAIERIYGDAFLDITDLHQLPVKLTQAVKNFLRV
;
A
#
# COMPACT_ATOMS: atom_id res chain seq x y z
N GLN A 1 -8.22 2.15 16.76
CA GLN A 1 -7.97 0.72 16.48
C GLN A 1 -9.22 -0.15 16.72
N THR A 2 -9.90 0.00 17.86
CA THR A 2 -10.99 -0.89 18.27
C THR A 2 -12.21 -0.89 17.34
N SER A 3 -12.60 0.25 16.74
CA SER A 3 -13.78 0.34 15.86
C SER A 3 -13.54 -0.32 14.50
N LEU A 4 -12.35 -0.15 13.94
CA LEU A 4 -11.97 -0.76 12.65
C LEU A 4 -11.82 -2.29 12.77
N LEU A 5 -11.18 -2.75 13.85
CA LEU A 5 -11.11 -4.19 14.17
C LEU A 5 -12.51 -4.81 14.27
N ARG A 6 -13.47 -4.13 14.92
CA ARG A 6 -14.85 -4.59 14.98
C ARG A 6 -15.54 -4.64 13.63
N GLN A 7 -15.33 -3.65 12.77
CA GLN A 7 -15.91 -3.61 11.42
C GLN A 7 -15.34 -4.72 10.53
N LEU A 8 -14.03 -4.95 10.57
CA LEU A 8 -13.39 -6.03 9.83
C LEU A 8 -13.78 -7.41 10.36
N GLN A 9 -13.88 -7.58 11.67
CA GLN A 9 -14.38 -8.80 12.27
C GLN A 9 -15.86 -9.06 11.94
N ALA A 10 -16.69 -8.02 11.83
CA ALA A 10 -18.08 -8.15 11.41
C ALA A 10 -18.18 -8.58 9.94
N ARG A 11 -17.33 -8.03 9.04
CA ARG A 11 -17.22 -8.49 7.65
C ARG A 11 -16.74 -9.94 7.53
N ARG A 12 -15.80 -10.36 8.39
CA ARG A 12 -15.30 -11.74 8.45
C ARG A 12 -16.36 -12.75 8.90
N ARG A 13 -17.31 -12.37 9.78
CA ARG A 13 -18.36 -13.27 10.29
C ARG A 13 -19.41 -13.65 9.25
N GLY A 14 -19.33 -13.08 8.05
CA GLY A 14 -20.37 -13.24 7.07
C GLY A 14 -21.61 -12.43 7.42
N GLY A 15 -22.64 -12.55 6.62
CA GLY A 15 -23.89 -11.82 6.83
C GLY A 15 -24.92 -12.20 5.79
N THR A 16 -26.07 -11.56 5.81
CA THR A 16 -27.10 -11.73 4.77
C THR A 16 -26.99 -10.57 3.79
N GLN A 17 -26.69 -10.85 2.54
CA GLN A 17 -26.78 -9.88 1.45
C GLN A 17 -28.22 -9.83 0.96
N THR A 18 -28.89 -8.69 1.12
CA THR A 18 -30.27 -8.45 0.71
C THR A 18 -30.34 -7.62 -0.59
N GLY A 19 -31.52 -7.46 -1.15
CA GLY A 19 -31.73 -6.62 -2.33
C GLY A 19 -31.21 -7.23 -3.63
N LEU A 20 -31.28 -8.55 -3.76
CA LEU A 20 -30.90 -9.28 -4.98
C LEU A 20 -32.13 -9.53 -5.85
N LEU A 21 -31.95 -9.48 -7.19
CA LEU A 21 -32.99 -9.84 -8.17
C LEU A 21 -33.23 -11.35 -8.24
N MET A 22 -32.22 -12.15 -7.86
CA MET A 22 -32.30 -13.62 -7.90
C MET A 22 -31.56 -14.19 -6.67
N GLY A 23 -32.06 -15.31 -6.13
CA GLY A 23 -31.44 -15.98 -4.98
C GLY A 23 -32.26 -17.18 -4.49
N ARG A 24 -31.69 -17.99 -3.60
CA ARG A 24 -32.34 -19.17 -3.02
C ARG A 24 -33.27 -18.85 -1.84
N ARG A 25 -33.17 -17.64 -1.28
CA ARG A 25 -33.97 -17.20 -0.11
C ARG A 25 -34.64 -15.89 -0.44
N LEU A 26 -35.89 -15.76 0.00
CA LEU A 26 -36.65 -14.52 -0.04
C LEU A 26 -36.35 -13.70 1.21
N ASP A 27 -36.24 -12.40 1.05
CA ASP A 27 -36.20 -11.43 2.12
C ASP A 27 -37.64 -11.00 2.43
N ALA A 28 -38.19 -11.53 3.52
CA ALA A 28 -39.56 -11.25 3.90
C ALA A 28 -39.85 -9.76 4.13
N HIS A 29 -38.81 -9.00 4.53
CA HIS A 29 -38.91 -7.54 4.73
C HIS A 29 -38.82 -6.74 3.43
N ALA A 30 -38.49 -7.38 2.30
CA ALA A 30 -38.40 -6.73 0.99
C ALA A 30 -39.54 -7.10 0.04
N LEU A 31 -40.48 -7.94 0.44
CA LEU A 31 -41.59 -8.42 -0.40
C LEU A 31 -42.53 -7.31 -0.89
N TYR A 32 -42.58 -6.18 -0.19
CA TYR A 32 -43.38 -5.02 -0.58
C TYR A 32 -42.71 -4.18 -1.71
N ARG A 33 -41.45 -4.44 -2.03
CA ARG A 33 -40.71 -3.69 -3.04
C ARG A 33 -41.16 -4.04 -4.45
N ARG A 34 -41.41 -3.01 -5.25
CA ARG A 34 -41.81 -3.17 -6.67
C ARG A 34 -40.61 -3.29 -7.62
N ASP A 35 -39.39 -3.18 -7.12
CA ASP A 35 -38.14 -3.24 -7.90
C ASP A 35 -37.64 -4.68 -8.17
N GLY A 36 -38.38 -5.69 -7.69
CA GLY A 36 -38.04 -7.10 -7.85
C GLY A 36 -36.84 -7.58 -7.03
N LYS A 37 -36.22 -6.70 -6.24
CA LYS A 37 -35.05 -7.03 -5.41
C LYS A 37 -35.42 -7.66 -4.08
N VAL A 38 -36.14 -8.78 -4.16
CA VAL A 38 -36.75 -9.46 -3.00
C VAL A 38 -35.96 -10.68 -2.51
N PHE A 39 -34.83 -10.97 -3.13
CA PHE A 39 -34.01 -12.12 -2.73
C PHE A 39 -32.87 -11.73 -1.82
N CYS A 40 -32.46 -12.68 -0.98
CA CYS A 40 -31.26 -12.60 -0.16
C CYS A 40 -30.43 -13.88 -0.25
N ARG A 41 -29.16 -13.77 0.07
CA ARG A 41 -28.24 -14.90 0.24
C ARG A 41 -27.39 -14.71 1.48
N ASN A 42 -27.04 -15.82 2.14
CA ASN A 42 -26.01 -15.76 3.15
C ASN A 42 -24.65 -15.56 2.46
N LYS A 43 -23.96 -14.51 2.84
CA LYS A 43 -22.55 -14.31 2.48
C LYS A 43 -21.73 -15.17 3.45
N LEU A 44 -21.00 -16.14 2.94
CA LEU A 44 -20.09 -16.93 3.78
C LEU A 44 -19.06 -16.00 4.42
N PRO A 45 -18.58 -16.31 5.63
CA PRO A 45 -17.47 -15.56 6.23
C PRO A 45 -16.29 -15.50 5.25
N GLN A 46 -15.81 -14.33 5.00
CA GLN A 46 -14.64 -14.15 4.13
C GLN A 46 -13.39 -14.57 4.92
N GLN A 47 -12.76 -15.65 4.51
CA GLN A 47 -11.56 -16.18 5.18
C GLN A 47 -10.29 -15.39 4.80
N ARG A 48 -10.34 -14.58 3.75
CA ARG A 48 -9.19 -13.80 3.24
C ARG A 48 -9.44 -12.32 3.39
N PRO A 49 -8.42 -11.52 3.75
CA PRO A 49 -8.51 -10.08 3.70
C PRO A 49 -8.76 -9.62 2.27
N GLU A 50 -9.61 -8.62 2.12
CA GLU A 50 -9.96 -8.05 0.81
C GLU A 50 -8.83 -7.16 0.24
N MET A 51 -7.79 -6.91 1.00
CA MET A 51 -6.72 -5.95 0.71
C MET A 51 -5.34 -6.59 0.85
N ALA A 52 -4.44 -6.25 -0.07
CA ALA A 52 -2.99 -6.47 0.07
C ALA A 52 -2.26 -5.12 0.04
N VAL A 53 -1.20 -5.00 0.82
CA VAL A 53 -0.39 -3.77 0.94
C VAL A 53 1.04 -4.07 0.52
N ALA A 54 1.63 -3.17 -0.26
CA ALA A 54 3.04 -3.16 -0.53
C ALA A 54 3.63 -1.82 -0.08
N LEU A 55 4.72 -1.85 0.66
CA LEU A 55 5.49 -0.68 1.09
C LEU A 55 6.84 -0.71 0.40
N LEU A 56 7.14 0.35 -0.35
CA LEU A 56 8.44 0.58 -0.98
C LEU A 56 9.09 1.79 -0.33
N LEU A 57 10.30 1.60 0.18
CA LEU A 57 11.07 2.63 0.88
C LEU A 57 12.27 3.04 0.04
N ASP A 58 12.43 4.32 -0.17
CA ASP A 58 13.67 4.90 -0.67
C ASP A 58 14.75 4.80 0.41
N GLU A 59 15.85 4.14 0.08
CA GLU A 59 17.04 4.01 0.93
C GLU A 59 18.22 4.75 0.33
N SER A 60 17.98 5.83 -0.41
CA SER A 60 19.03 6.70 -0.92
C SER A 60 19.74 7.46 0.19
N GLY A 61 20.93 7.99 -0.13
CA GLY A 61 21.75 8.72 0.84
C GLY A 61 21.07 9.96 1.42
N SER A 62 20.17 10.61 0.69
CA SER A 62 19.36 11.75 1.14
C SER A 62 18.41 11.39 2.28
N MET A 63 18.02 10.12 2.35
CA MET A 63 17.19 9.57 3.45
C MET A 63 17.95 9.40 4.76
N SER A 64 19.25 9.73 4.82
CA SER A 64 20.07 9.56 6.03
C SER A 64 19.55 10.31 7.26
N GLY A 65 19.95 9.86 8.44
CA GLY A 65 19.60 10.48 9.71
C GLY A 65 18.17 10.24 10.17
N SER A 66 17.46 11.31 10.51
CA SER A 66 16.10 11.23 11.03
C SER A 66 15.09 10.65 10.03
N ARG A 67 15.25 10.93 8.73
CA ARG A 67 14.36 10.43 7.67
C ARG A 67 14.33 8.91 7.64
N ALA A 68 15.50 8.25 7.62
CA ALA A 68 15.60 6.78 7.67
C ALA A 68 15.04 6.21 8.98
N ALA A 69 15.28 6.88 10.11
CA ALA A 69 14.76 6.45 11.40
C ALA A 69 13.22 6.48 11.43
N TYR A 70 12.60 7.54 10.92
CA TYR A 70 11.14 7.64 10.84
C TYR A 70 10.54 6.70 9.78
N ALA A 71 11.20 6.53 8.64
CA ALA A 71 10.77 5.55 7.62
C ALA A 71 10.77 4.13 8.20
N ARG A 72 11.84 3.74 8.90
CA ARG A 72 11.95 2.46 9.60
C ARG A 72 10.88 2.27 10.66
N ALA A 73 10.69 3.26 11.55
CA ALA A 73 9.65 3.21 12.58
C ALA A 73 8.26 3.09 11.97
N SER A 74 8.01 3.82 10.88
CA SER A 74 6.76 3.77 10.14
C SER A 74 6.50 2.42 9.49
N ALA A 75 7.55 1.81 8.91
CA ALA A 75 7.47 0.47 8.33
C ALA A 75 7.10 -0.58 9.39
N ILE A 76 7.73 -0.52 10.57
CA ILE A 76 7.43 -1.43 11.69
C ILE A 76 5.98 -1.24 12.16
N ILE A 77 5.54 -0.01 12.36
CA ILE A 77 4.17 0.27 12.84
C ILE A 77 3.13 -0.16 11.79
N LEU A 78 3.39 0.08 10.51
CA LEU A 78 2.50 -0.34 9.43
C LEU A 78 2.47 -1.86 9.30
N TYR A 79 3.62 -2.52 9.42
CA TYR A 79 3.72 -3.97 9.42
C TYR A 79 2.91 -4.58 10.57
N ASP A 80 3.13 -4.13 11.82
CA ASP A 80 2.37 -4.60 12.99
C ASP A 80 0.87 -4.33 12.84
N PHE A 81 0.49 -3.20 12.24
CA PHE A 81 -0.90 -2.88 11.95
C PHE A 81 -1.52 -3.85 10.94
N CYS A 82 -0.82 -4.15 9.84
CA CYS A 82 -1.29 -5.09 8.83
C CYS A 82 -1.38 -6.52 9.40
N GLN A 83 -0.38 -6.95 10.18
CA GLN A 83 -0.39 -8.26 10.84
C GLN A 83 -1.57 -8.40 11.80
N ALA A 84 -1.86 -7.37 12.62
CA ALA A 84 -3.00 -7.37 13.55
C ALA A 84 -4.37 -7.48 12.86
N LEU A 85 -4.44 -7.14 11.57
CA LEU A 85 -5.64 -7.20 10.74
C LEU A 85 -5.63 -8.39 9.77
N ASP A 86 -4.60 -9.23 9.78
CA ASP A 86 -4.31 -10.29 8.80
C ASP A 86 -4.32 -9.76 7.35
N ILE A 87 -3.80 -8.56 7.13
CA ILE A 87 -3.61 -7.97 5.81
C ILE A 87 -2.23 -8.40 5.29
N PRO A 88 -2.14 -9.08 4.15
CA PRO A 88 -0.86 -9.40 3.55
C PRO A 88 -0.07 -8.13 3.26
N ILE A 89 1.16 -8.07 3.74
CA ILE A 89 2.04 -6.93 3.53
C ILE A 89 3.41 -7.37 3.00
N LEU A 90 3.88 -6.64 2.00
CA LEU A 90 5.20 -6.76 1.42
C LEU A 90 5.97 -5.48 1.70
N VAL A 91 7.21 -5.58 2.19
CA VAL A 91 8.05 -4.41 2.49
C VAL A 91 9.41 -4.58 1.82
N TYR A 92 9.71 -3.63 0.94
CA TYR A 92 10.99 -3.53 0.25
C TYR A 92 11.62 -2.17 0.45
N GLY A 93 12.94 -2.16 0.62
CA GLY A 93 13.76 -0.99 0.38
C GLY A 93 14.39 -1.04 -0.99
N HIS A 94 14.75 0.11 -1.54
CA HIS A 94 15.54 0.18 -2.77
C HIS A 94 16.60 1.25 -2.69
N SER A 95 17.69 0.98 -3.40
CA SER A 95 18.81 1.90 -3.59
C SER A 95 19.56 1.50 -4.86
N THR A 96 20.61 2.20 -5.20
CA THR A 96 21.49 1.81 -6.31
C THR A 96 22.79 1.24 -5.80
N LYS A 97 23.31 0.25 -6.54
CA LYS A 97 24.66 -0.28 -6.37
C LYS A 97 25.37 -0.23 -7.71
N GLY A 98 26.19 0.82 -7.92
CA GLY A 98 26.69 1.15 -9.24
C GLY A 98 25.54 1.53 -10.18
N GLU A 99 25.47 0.93 -11.36
CA GLU A 99 24.39 1.16 -12.35
C GLU A 99 23.13 0.32 -12.11
N SER A 100 23.19 -0.62 -11.18
CA SER A 100 22.08 -1.54 -10.90
C SER A 100 21.22 -1.04 -9.75
N VAL A 101 19.91 -1.36 -9.82
CA VAL A 101 18.98 -1.16 -8.70
C VAL A 101 19.10 -2.35 -7.76
N ALA A 102 19.38 -2.07 -6.50
CA ALA A 102 19.38 -3.04 -5.42
C ALA A 102 18.04 -2.99 -4.70
N LEU A 103 17.43 -4.14 -4.49
CA LEU A 103 16.19 -4.31 -3.75
C LEU A 103 16.46 -5.08 -2.46
N TYR A 104 15.99 -4.56 -1.35
CA TYR A 104 16.15 -5.15 -0.03
C TYR A 104 14.80 -5.67 0.45
N ALA A 105 14.64 -7.00 0.51
CA ALA A 105 13.42 -7.64 0.97
C ALA A 105 13.39 -7.71 2.49
N TYR A 106 12.50 -6.99 3.13
CA TYR A 106 12.28 -7.01 4.57
C TYR A 106 11.12 -7.89 4.96
N SER A 107 10.03 -7.88 4.18
CA SER A 107 8.89 -8.75 4.35
C SER A 107 8.33 -9.16 2.99
N GLU A 108 7.91 -10.42 2.90
CA GLU A 108 7.27 -11.01 1.73
C GLU A 108 5.84 -11.41 2.05
N PHE A 109 4.96 -11.44 1.02
CA PHE A 109 3.57 -11.85 1.22
C PHE A 109 3.42 -13.27 1.77
N ASP A 110 4.32 -14.15 1.36
CA ASP A 110 4.27 -15.59 1.66
C ASP A 110 5.49 -16.00 2.49
N ALA A 111 5.93 -15.14 3.41
CA ALA A 111 7.05 -15.43 4.31
C ALA A 111 6.76 -16.67 5.16
N ILE A 112 7.70 -17.62 5.15
CA ILE A 112 7.59 -18.89 5.91
C ILE A 112 7.97 -18.65 7.37
N ASP A 113 8.86 -17.71 7.63
CA ASP A 113 9.32 -17.38 8.98
C ASP A 113 8.65 -16.10 9.51
N GLN A 114 8.60 -15.97 10.83
CA GLN A 114 8.04 -14.81 11.52
C GLN A 114 9.12 -13.76 11.85
N ASN A 115 10.26 -13.79 11.16
CA ASN A 115 11.41 -12.93 11.45
C ASN A 115 11.37 -11.59 10.70
N ASP A 116 10.38 -11.36 9.86
CA ASP A 116 10.23 -10.14 9.05
C ASP A 116 10.31 -8.87 9.91
N ARG A 117 9.67 -8.88 11.08
CA ARG A 117 9.70 -7.75 12.01
C ARG A 117 11.11 -7.34 12.42
N TYR A 118 12.00 -8.30 12.58
CA TYR A 118 13.40 -8.05 12.95
C TYR A 118 14.20 -7.55 11.75
N ARG A 119 13.89 -8.01 10.53
CA ARG A 119 14.54 -7.51 9.30
C ARG A 119 14.23 -6.04 9.04
N LEU A 120 13.04 -5.55 9.43
CA LEU A 120 12.67 -4.14 9.31
C LEU A 120 13.62 -3.19 10.08
N VAL A 121 14.35 -3.68 11.06
CA VAL A 121 15.32 -2.87 11.82
C VAL A 121 16.54 -2.49 10.95
N ASP A 122 16.83 -3.26 9.89
CA ASP A 122 17.96 -3.02 8.98
C ASP A 122 17.69 -1.92 7.94
N ILE A 123 16.47 -1.37 7.88
CA ILE A 123 16.13 -0.26 6.99
C ILE A 123 17.06 0.92 7.28
N SER A 124 17.84 1.34 6.29
CA SER A 124 18.86 2.38 6.43
C SER A 124 19.19 3.04 5.10
N ALA A 125 19.66 4.29 5.12
CA ALA A 125 20.13 4.97 3.93
C ALA A 125 21.40 4.32 3.37
N ARG A 126 21.49 4.23 2.03
CA ARG A 126 22.58 3.51 1.33
C ARG A 126 23.15 4.32 0.16
N GLY A 127 22.72 4.05 -1.08
CA GLY A 127 23.24 4.64 -2.32
C GLY A 127 22.39 5.79 -2.86
N SER A 128 22.24 5.87 -4.19
CA SER A 128 21.33 6.79 -4.88
C SER A 128 19.96 6.15 -5.10
N ASN A 129 18.97 6.90 -5.60
CA ASN A 129 17.67 6.35 -5.91
C ASN A 129 17.42 6.21 -7.43
N ARG A 130 16.77 5.11 -7.80
CA ARG A 130 16.25 4.85 -9.12
C ARG A 130 14.89 4.16 -8.99
N ASP A 131 13.87 4.97 -8.69
CA ASP A 131 12.56 4.51 -8.23
C ASP A 131 11.82 3.64 -9.25
N GLY A 132 11.90 3.97 -10.55
CA GLY A 132 11.06 3.35 -11.57
C GLY A 132 11.16 1.83 -11.63
N ALA A 133 12.37 1.29 -11.62
CA ALA A 133 12.56 -0.16 -11.68
C ALA A 133 12.09 -0.86 -10.39
N ALA A 134 12.35 -0.26 -9.23
CA ALA A 134 11.91 -0.77 -7.95
C ALA A 134 10.38 -0.75 -7.83
N LEU A 135 9.76 0.35 -8.27
CA LEU A 135 8.32 0.53 -8.28
C LEU A 135 7.62 -0.50 -9.17
N ARG A 136 8.15 -0.74 -10.40
CA ARG A 136 7.64 -1.79 -11.29
C ARG A 136 7.74 -3.17 -10.66
N PHE A 137 8.88 -3.50 -10.07
CA PHE A 137 9.07 -4.81 -9.44
C PHE A 137 8.05 -5.07 -8.32
N VAL A 138 7.88 -4.12 -7.41
CA VAL A 138 6.95 -4.25 -6.28
C VAL A 138 5.50 -4.27 -6.79
N ALA A 139 5.15 -3.43 -7.76
CA ALA A 139 3.82 -3.38 -8.34
C ALA A 139 3.46 -4.70 -9.06
N GLU A 140 4.40 -5.32 -9.80
CA GLU A 140 4.16 -6.62 -10.44
C GLU A 140 3.94 -7.75 -9.41
N ARG A 141 4.63 -7.71 -8.27
CA ARG A 141 4.37 -8.66 -7.19
C ARG A 141 2.99 -8.46 -6.58
N LEU A 142 2.58 -7.21 -6.39
CA LEU A 142 1.25 -6.87 -5.88
C LEU A 142 0.15 -7.22 -6.89
N CYS A 143 0.38 -7.07 -8.19
CA CYS A 143 -0.57 -7.49 -9.24
C CYS A 143 -0.95 -8.97 -9.14
N LYS A 144 0.01 -9.82 -8.76
CA LYS A 144 -0.20 -11.29 -8.67
C LYS A 144 -1.04 -11.70 -7.46
N ARG A 145 -1.33 -10.78 -6.55
CA ARG A 145 -2.16 -11.08 -5.37
C ARG A 145 -3.63 -11.23 -5.76
N PRO A 146 -4.36 -12.14 -5.10
CA PRO A 146 -5.77 -12.37 -5.38
C PRO A 146 -6.72 -11.35 -4.75
N GLU A 147 -6.23 -10.50 -3.82
CA GLU A 147 -7.03 -9.51 -3.13
C GLU A 147 -7.58 -8.46 -4.10
N GLU A 148 -8.83 -8.01 -3.89
CA GLU A 148 -9.48 -7.01 -4.74
C GLU A 148 -8.84 -5.64 -4.61
N LEU A 149 -8.54 -5.23 -3.36
CA LEU A 149 -7.89 -3.96 -3.08
C LEU A 149 -6.38 -4.14 -2.99
N LYS A 150 -5.66 -3.39 -3.80
CA LYS A 150 -4.19 -3.43 -3.87
C LYS A 150 -3.64 -2.05 -3.63
N LEU A 151 -2.98 -1.85 -2.50
CA LEU A 151 -2.39 -0.58 -2.12
C LEU A 151 -0.86 -0.66 -2.16
N LEU A 152 -0.24 0.21 -2.96
CA LEU A 152 1.19 0.39 -2.99
C LEU A 152 1.52 1.74 -2.36
N ILE A 153 2.35 1.76 -1.33
CA ILE A 153 2.82 2.96 -0.67
C ILE A 153 4.31 3.12 -0.99
N LEU A 154 4.65 4.25 -1.59
CA LEU A 154 6.03 4.68 -1.79
C LEU A 154 6.37 5.72 -0.74
N VAL A 155 7.51 5.58 -0.05
CA VAL A 155 8.07 6.58 0.85
C VAL A 155 9.39 7.05 0.27
N SER A 156 9.48 8.32 -0.12
CA SER A 156 10.66 8.93 -0.72
C SER A 156 10.81 10.38 -0.23
N ASP A 157 12.01 10.91 -0.26
CA ASP A 157 12.29 12.28 0.15
C ASP A 157 12.50 13.25 -1.03
N GLY A 158 12.41 12.78 -2.29
CA GLY A 158 12.63 13.65 -3.41
C GLY A 158 12.53 13.01 -4.78
N GLN A 159 13.22 13.65 -5.72
CA GLN A 159 13.28 13.24 -7.11
C GLN A 159 14.25 12.06 -7.31
N PRO A 160 14.04 11.25 -8.34
CA PRO A 160 15.06 10.31 -8.79
C PRO A 160 16.37 11.05 -9.11
N ALA A 161 17.46 10.61 -8.50
CA ALA A 161 18.77 11.28 -8.56
C ALA A 161 19.89 10.28 -8.85
N HIS A 162 19.76 9.52 -9.93
CA HIS A 162 20.79 8.60 -10.39
C HIS A 162 21.32 9.00 -11.78
N THR A 163 22.60 8.73 -12.07
CA THR A 163 23.18 8.93 -13.40
C THR A 163 22.35 8.22 -14.48
N GLY A 164 21.86 8.96 -15.46
CA GLY A 164 20.99 8.44 -16.52
C GLY A 164 19.52 8.24 -16.14
N TYR A 165 19.11 8.59 -14.91
CA TYR A 165 17.71 8.54 -14.46
C TYR A 165 17.42 9.71 -13.52
N PHE A 166 17.17 10.89 -14.09
CA PHE A 166 16.91 12.14 -13.36
C PHE A 166 16.07 13.12 -14.18
N GLY A 167 15.55 14.15 -13.52
CA GLY A 167 14.82 15.25 -14.14
C GLY A 167 13.55 14.82 -14.87
N ALA A 168 13.16 15.56 -15.91
CA ALA A 168 11.88 15.40 -16.59
C ALA A 168 11.65 14.00 -17.18
N ALA A 169 12.68 13.34 -17.70
CA ALA A 169 12.56 11.98 -18.26
C ALA A 169 12.21 10.94 -17.18
N ALA A 170 12.83 11.05 -16.01
CA ALA A 170 12.52 10.19 -14.87
C ALA A 170 11.12 10.47 -14.29
N GLU A 171 10.72 11.74 -14.22
CA GLU A 171 9.37 12.13 -13.82
C GLU A 171 8.30 11.57 -14.78
N GLU A 172 8.57 11.61 -16.10
CA GLU A 172 7.65 11.06 -17.10
C GLU A 172 7.53 9.54 -17.00
N ASP A 173 8.66 8.82 -16.80
CA ASP A 173 8.65 7.38 -16.57
C ASP A 173 7.80 7.04 -15.32
N LEU A 174 7.99 7.73 -14.19
CA LEU A 174 7.24 7.50 -12.97
C LEU A 174 5.75 7.79 -13.14
N ARG A 175 5.37 8.85 -13.86
CA ARG A 175 3.97 9.12 -14.21
C ARG A 175 3.38 8.01 -15.08
N GLY A 176 4.15 7.52 -16.04
CA GLY A 176 3.77 6.38 -16.88
C GLY A 176 3.54 5.11 -16.06
N ILE A 177 4.45 4.81 -15.12
CA ILE A 177 4.31 3.67 -14.20
C ILE A 177 3.06 3.82 -13.34
N HIS A 178 2.83 5.00 -12.74
CA HIS A 178 1.65 5.26 -11.92
C HIS A 178 0.36 5.01 -12.73
N GLN A 179 0.26 5.53 -13.95
CA GLN A 179 -0.90 5.33 -14.80
C GLN A 179 -1.09 3.88 -15.23
N GLU A 180 0.00 3.17 -15.58
CA GLU A 180 -0.03 1.77 -15.95
C GLU A 180 -0.62 0.91 -14.83
N TYR A 181 -0.07 1.03 -13.62
CA TYR A 181 -0.49 0.18 -12.50
C TYR A 181 -1.84 0.59 -11.91
N ARG A 182 -2.23 1.85 -12.02
CA ARG A 182 -3.60 2.29 -11.74
C ARG A 182 -4.61 1.58 -12.64
N ARG A 183 -4.32 1.42 -13.93
CA ARG A 183 -5.17 0.65 -14.87
C ARG A 183 -5.21 -0.83 -14.53
N LYS A 184 -4.16 -1.38 -13.93
CA LYS A 184 -4.10 -2.75 -13.41
C LYS A 184 -4.77 -2.92 -12.03
N GLY A 185 -5.41 -1.88 -11.49
CA GLY A 185 -6.15 -1.92 -10.23
C GLY A 185 -5.29 -1.72 -8.98
N ILE A 186 -4.06 -1.18 -9.12
CA ILE A 186 -3.23 -0.81 -7.97
C ILE A 186 -3.48 0.66 -7.63
N HIS A 187 -3.81 0.91 -6.36
CA HIS A 187 -3.84 2.24 -5.78
C HIS A 187 -2.47 2.59 -5.23
N LEU A 188 -1.84 3.60 -5.81
CA LEU A 188 -0.54 4.08 -5.37
C LEU A 188 -0.73 5.30 -4.46
N VAL A 189 0.03 5.36 -3.37
CA VAL A 189 0.17 6.53 -2.49
C VAL A 189 1.66 6.83 -2.37
N ALA A 190 2.06 8.05 -2.75
CA ALA A 190 3.44 8.52 -2.62
C ALA A 190 3.56 9.46 -1.41
N ALA A 191 4.19 8.99 -0.34
CA ALA A 191 4.46 9.75 0.87
C ALA A 191 5.80 10.49 0.72
N ALA A 192 5.73 11.80 0.57
CA ALA A 192 6.91 12.66 0.45
C ALA A 192 7.34 13.19 1.82
N ILE A 193 8.59 12.90 2.19
CA ILE A 193 9.18 13.28 3.48
C ILE A 193 10.33 14.28 3.37
N GLY A 194 10.60 14.81 2.19
CA GLY A 194 11.69 15.76 1.92
C GLY A 194 11.21 17.18 1.66
N GLU A 195 12.13 17.98 1.10
CA GLU A 195 11.86 19.34 0.67
C GLU A 195 11.33 19.38 -0.77
N ASP A 196 11.67 18.37 -1.60
CA ASP A 196 11.30 18.29 -3.02
C ASP A 196 9.87 17.76 -3.26
N LYS A 197 8.94 18.17 -2.41
CA LYS A 197 7.54 17.73 -2.44
C LYS A 197 6.82 18.07 -3.73
N GLU A 198 7.12 19.24 -4.30
CA GLU A 198 6.51 19.72 -5.54
C GLU A 198 6.76 18.75 -6.72
N ALA A 199 7.93 18.11 -6.76
CA ALA A 199 8.23 17.14 -7.78
C ALA A 199 7.40 15.86 -7.61
N ILE A 200 7.29 15.36 -6.39
CA ILE A 200 6.49 14.19 -6.07
C ILE A 200 5.01 14.46 -6.33
N GLU A 201 4.50 15.64 -5.97
CA GLU A 201 3.14 16.08 -6.28
C GLU A 201 2.88 16.14 -7.79
N ARG A 202 3.84 16.70 -8.58
CA ARG A 202 3.74 16.71 -10.06
C ARG A 202 3.70 15.31 -10.68
N ILE A 203 4.42 14.34 -10.09
CA ILE A 203 4.47 12.96 -10.58
C ILE A 203 3.19 12.21 -10.24
N TYR A 204 2.73 12.28 -9.00
CA TYR A 204 1.70 11.40 -8.47
C TYR A 204 0.33 12.06 -8.28
N GLY A 205 0.24 13.41 -8.35
CA GLY A 205 -1.02 14.14 -8.29
C GLY A 205 -1.86 13.78 -7.06
N ASP A 206 -3.07 13.28 -7.27
CA ASP A 206 -4.01 12.90 -6.19
C ASP A 206 -3.50 11.77 -5.28
N ALA A 207 -2.49 11.03 -5.73
CA ALA A 207 -1.84 9.97 -4.96
C ALA A 207 -0.74 10.51 -4.03
N PHE A 208 -0.47 11.80 -4.06
CA PHE A 208 0.51 12.46 -3.20
C PHE A 208 0.04 12.58 -1.75
N LEU A 209 0.92 12.25 -0.83
CA LEU A 209 0.70 12.40 0.61
C LEU A 209 1.84 13.24 1.22
N ASP A 210 1.55 14.49 1.53
CA ASP A 210 2.52 15.38 2.17
C ASP A 210 2.81 14.98 3.61
N ILE A 211 4.09 14.77 3.91
CA ILE A 211 4.60 14.48 5.25
C ILE A 211 5.54 15.61 5.68
N THR A 212 4.96 16.75 6.05
CA THR A 212 5.72 17.91 6.55
C THR A 212 6.38 17.59 7.90
N ASP A 213 5.66 16.90 8.76
CA ASP A 213 6.12 16.47 10.07
C ASP A 213 6.39 14.96 10.06
N LEU A 214 7.66 14.58 10.16
CA LEU A 214 8.09 13.19 10.17
C LEU A 214 7.44 12.36 11.30
N HIS A 215 7.11 12.98 12.43
CA HIS A 215 6.40 12.29 13.52
C HIS A 215 5.01 11.79 13.11
N GLN A 216 4.40 12.41 12.10
CA GLN A 216 3.09 12.02 11.60
C GLN A 216 3.15 10.91 10.55
N LEU A 217 4.33 10.56 10.02
CA LEU A 217 4.48 9.56 8.96
C LEU A 217 3.79 8.23 9.32
N PRO A 218 4.02 7.60 10.49
CA PRO A 218 3.36 6.34 10.83
C PRO A 218 1.84 6.45 10.88
N VAL A 219 1.34 7.57 11.40
CA VAL A 219 -0.10 7.82 11.53
C VAL A 219 -0.74 8.01 10.16
N LYS A 220 -0.12 8.80 9.28
CA LYS A 220 -0.63 9.06 7.92
C LYS A 220 -0.61 7.81 7.05
N LEU A 221 0.46 6.99 7.11
CA LEU A 221 0.50 5.71 6.39
C LEU A 221 -0.59 4.74 6.88
N THR A 222 -0.73 4.61 8.19
CA THR A 222 -1.80 3.78 8.77
C THR A 222 -3.19 4.31 8.39
N GLN A 223 -3.37 5.63 8.31
CA GLN A 223 -4.63 6.24 7.89
C GLN A 223 -4.91 6.02 6.40
N ALA A 224 -3.89 6.03 5.53
CA ALA A 224 -4.04 5.67 4.13
C ALA A 224 -4.63 4.25 4.00
N VAL A 225 -4.04 3.25 4.66
CA VAL A 225 -4.59 1.88 4.68
C VAL A 225 -6.02 1.84 5.21
N LYS A 226 -6.32 2.56 6.30
CA LYS A 226 -7.68 2.64 6.86
C LYS A 226 -8.70 3.23 5.90
N ASN A 227 -8.33 4.24 5.15
CA ASN A 227 -9.24 4.90 4.21
C ASN A 227 -9.65 3.94 3.09
N PHE A 228 -8.71 3.13 2.58
CA PHE A 228 -9.01 2.09 1.59
C PHE A 228 -9.87 0.95 2.14
N LEU A 229 -9.77 0.62 3.42
CA LEU A 229 -10.60 -0.41 4.05
C LEU A 229 -12.05 0.03 4.30
N ARG A 230 -12.35 1.35 4.21
CA ARG A 230 -13.70 1.92 4.45
C ARG A 230 -14.55 2.02 3.18
N VAL A 231 -13.93 1.88 2.01
CA VAL A 231 -14.63 1.87 0.73
C VAL A 231 -15.21 0.49 0.47
#